data_3cec1bbc2839add769bf806a47aa2cf7
#
_entry.id   3cec1bbc2839add769bf806a47aa2cf7
#
_cell.length_a   1.000
_cell.length_b   1.000
_cell.length_c   1.000
_cell.angle_alpha   90.00
_cell.angle_beta   90.00
_cell.angle_gamma   90.00
#
_symmetry.space_group_name_H-M   'P 1'
#
loop_
_entity.id
_entity.type
_entity.pdbx_description
1 polymer ?
#
loop_
_entity_poly.entity_id
_entity_poly.type
_entity_poly.pdbx_seq_one_letter_code
_entity_poly.pdbx_strand_id
1 'polypeptide(L)'
;DLGVQNLDNPKDRIDTSFTIMFFNTEIIPSKIKPSVNNILYVDEGDSISFKVLCEDGSFPIQNITMTSNYAIKTLGTVTKCGDEFRWSPPFGFVKANDPNKQREVIVNFVGANKFNVRDTATIKIIVKENINYPQKVLEYNELVRSIQNYSNRLKATFMELDKKVKSTQGARTTFDLTSAASSLGGTVFSSLPTDGQKTAGKILPSVGVALVPVKESVSPVKKEEQNSATLVRNSIKRLEYMVQNNKLVGEKDPELINKTTKLRDELKQIQIQLIEVPIVEFGDSPEELDKYFNNPKV
;
A
#
# COMPACT_ATOMS: atom_id res chain seq x y z
N ASP A 1 16.34 -21.37 -75.26
CA ASP A 1 15.97 -20.85 -76.54
C ASP A 1 14.51 -21.12 -76.82
N LEU A 2 13.84 -20.16 -77.41
CA LEU A 2 12.45 -20.24 -77.85
C LEU A 2 12.40 -19.92 -79.34
N GLY A 3 11.75 -20.79 -80.14
CA GLY A 3 11.55 -20.57 -81.57
C GLY A 3 10.07 -20.64 -81.94
N VAL A 4 9.62 -19.75 -82.77
CA VAL A 4 8.29 -19.78 -83.39
C VAL A 4 8.46 -19.96 -84.87
N GLN A 5 7.81 -20.98 -85.41
CA GLN A 5 7.86 -21.33 -86.80
C GLN A 5 6.47 -21.28 -87.45
N ASN A 6 6.35 -20.68 -88.60
CA ASN A 6 5.11 -20.68 -89.34
C ASN A 6 4.84 -22.09 -89.94
N LEU A 7 3.66 -22.63 -89.66
CA LEU A 7 3.27 -23.98 -90.07
C LEU A 7 3.08 -24.09 -91.58
N ASP A 8 2.68 -23.01 -92.24
CA ASP A 8 2.45 -22.99 -93.70
C ASP A 8 3.74 -22.69 -94.51
N ASN A 9 4.71 -22.06 -93.85
CA ASN A 9 6.01 -21.79 -94.47
C ASN A 9 7.14 -22.04 -93.43
N PRO A 10 7.75 -23.23 -93.43
CA PRO A 10 8.81 -23.59 -92.46
C PRO A 10 10.09 -22.73 -92.52
N LYS A 11 10.25 -21.92 -93.62
CA LYS A 11 11.36 -20.96 -93.70
C LYS A 11 11.14 -19.69 -92.86
N ASP A 12 9.87 -19.40 -92.45
CA ASP A 12 9.50 -18.31 -91.60
C ASP A 12 9.62 -18.77 -90.15
N ARG A 13 10.82 -18.64 -89.61
CA ARG A 13 11.15 -19.00 -88.22
C ARG A 13 11.87 -17.83 -87.58
N ILE A 14 11.44 -17.51 -86.38
CA ILE A 14 12.10 -16.55 -85.47
C ILE A 14 12.57 -17.31 -84.28
N ASP A 15 13.86 -17.31 -84.03
CA ASP A 15 14.48 -17.87 -82.86
C ASP A 15 14.98 -16.74 -81.91
N THR A 16 14.72 -16.86 -80.65
CA THR A 16 15.26 -15.99 -79.67
C THR A 16 15.87 -16.83 -78.52
N SER A 17 16.94 -16.35 -77.96
CA SER A 17 17.58 -16.96 -76.78
C SER A 17 17.57 -15.97 -75.65
N PHE A 18 17.34 -16.48 -74.46
CA PHE A 18 17.51 -15.76 -73.28
C PHE A 18 18.31 -16.60 -72.25
N THR A 19 19.15 -15.93 -71.49
CA THR A 19 19.97 -16.56 -70.48
C THR A 19 19.32 -16.35 -69.15
N ILE A 20 19.01 -17.42 -68.39
CA ILE A 20 18.59 -17.37 -67.03
C ILE A 20 19.82 -17.59 -66.13
N MET A 21 20.22 -16.59 -65.42
CA MET A 21 21.29 -16.69 -64.41
C MET A 21 20.69 -16.94 -63.08
N PHE A 22 21.09 -18.02 -62.42
CA PHE A 22 20.74 -18.32 -61.01
C PHE A 22 21.87 -17.83 -60.11
N PHE A 23 21.54 -16.96 -59.23
CA PHE A 23 22.45 -16.50 -58.17
C PHE A 23 22.09 -17.20 -56.87
N ASN A 24 23.08 -17.76 -56.19
CA ASN A 24 22.90 -18.24 -54.84
C ASN A 24 22.91 -17.01 -53.89
N THR A 25 21.73 -16.49 -53.61
CA THR A 25 21.59 -15.36 -52.72
C THR A 25 21.34 -15.89 -51.30
N GLU A 26 22.27 -15.65 -50.41
CA GLU A 26 22.08 -15.95 -48.99
C GLU A 26 20.99 -15.03 -48.43
N ILE A 27 19.90 -15.64 -47.92
CA ILE A 27 18.81 -14.89 -47.28
C ILE A 27 19.14 -14.71 -45.85
N ILE A 28 19.47 -13.49 -45.44
CA ILE A 28 19.71 -13.11 -44.07
C ILE A 28 18.37 -12.86 -43.37
N PRO A 29 18.04 -13.60 -42.28
CA PRO A 29 16.79 -13.38 -41.54
C PRO A 29 16.85 -12.07 -40.77
N SER A 30 15.74 -11.32 -40.78
CA SER A 30 15.55 -10.16 -39.90
C SER A 30 15.23 -10.62 -38.50
N LYS A 31 15.71 -9.90 -37.50
CA LYS A 31 15.56 -10.24 -36.08
C LYS A 31 14.93 -9.09 -35.27
N ILE A 32 14.12 -9.45 -34.28
CA ILE A 32 13.64 -8.49 -33.30
C ILE A 32 14.72 -8.34 -32.23
N LYS A 33 15.08 -7.08 -31.93
CA LYS A 33 16.15 -6.76 -30.98
C LYS A 33 15.69 -5.65 -30.02
N PRO A 34 14.96 -6.01 -28.94
CA PRO A 34 14.57 -5.01 -27.95
C PRO A 34 15.78 -4.25 -27.40
N SER A 35 15.58 -2.97 -27.07
CA SER A 35 16.66 -2.09 -26.57
C SER A 35 17.07 -2.37 -25.11
N VAL A 36 16.67 -3.51 -24.56
CA VAL A 36 16.91 -3.92 -23.18
C VAL A 36 17.36 -5.38 -23.11
N ASN A 37 17.84 -5.78 -21.93
CA ASN A 37 18.18 -7.18 -21.66
C ASN A 37 16.91 -8.05 -21.60
N ASN A 38 17.09 -9.35 -21.80
CA ASN A 38 15.99 -10.32 -21.78
C ASN A 38 15.32 -10.49 -20.39
N ILE A 39 15.92 -9.95 -19.31
CA ILE A 39 15.38 -10.00 -17.96
C ILE A 39 15.36 -8.57 -17.43
N LEU A 40 14.18 -8.12 -16.99
CA LEU A 40 13.94 -6.81 -16.38
C LEU A 40 13.34 -7.02 -14.98
N TYR A 41 13.62 -6.10 -14.08
CA TYR A 41 13.02 -6.02 -12.75
C TYR A 41 12.24 -4.72 -12.63
N VAL A 42 11.05 -4.79 -12.03
CA VAL A 42 10.21 -3.62 -11.79
C VAL A 42 9.42 -3.85 -10.50
N ASP A 43 9.22 -2.79 -9.73
CA ASP A 43 8.37 -2.85 -8.56
C ASP A 43 6.92 -2.47 -8.93
N GLU A 44 5.94 -2.98 -8.20
CA GLU A 44 4.54 -2.57 -8.39
C GLU A 44 4.40 -1.05 -8.29
N GLY A 45 3.66 -0.44 -9.22
CA GLY A 45 3.47 1.01 -9.32
C GLY A 45 4.55 1.74 -10.12
N ASP A 46 5.72 1.15 -10.33
CA ASP A 46 6.75 1.72 -11.19
C ASP A 46 6.47 1.45 -12.67
N SER A 47 7.13 2.20 -13.56
CA SER A 47 6.96 2.05 -15.00
C SER A 47 8.23 1.51 -15.64
N ILE A 48 8.06 0.56 -16.55
CA ILE A 48 9.11 0.14 -17.49
C ILE A 48 8.79 0.62 -18.89
N SER A 49 9.83 0.96 -19.62
CA SER A 49 9.72 1.43 -21.00
C SER A 49 10.96 1.03 -21.78
N PHE A 50 10.77 0.49 -22.99
CA PHE A 50 11.84 0.17 -23.91
C PHE A 50 11.34 0.13 -25.36
N LYS A 51 12.23 0.33 -26.33
CA LYS A 51 11.91 0.23 -27.75
C LYS A 51 12.09 -1.20 -28.26
N VAL A 52 11.15 -1.63 -29.11
CA VAL A 52 11.24 -2.90 -29.82
C VAL A 52 11.87 -2.63 -31.17
N LEU A 53 13.21 -2.69 -31.22
CA LEU A 53 13.98 -2.47 -32.42
C LEU A 53 14.03 -3.75 -33.26
N CYS A 54 14.43 -3.61 -34.52
CA CYS A 54 14.69 -4.73 -35.44
C CYS A 54 16.06 -4.59 -36.09
N GLU A 55 16.66 -5.71 -36.36
CA GLU A 55 17.84 -5.82 -37.20
C GLU A 55 17.38 -6.35 -38.55
N ASP A 56 17.49 -5.50 -39.60
CA ASP A 56 17.01 -5.84 -40.93
C ASP A 56 17.93 -6.84 -41.61
N GLY A 57 17.32 -7.90 -42.10
CA GLY A 57 17.95 -8.85 -43.02
C GLY A 57 17.56 -8.55 -44.47
N SER A 58 17.49 -9.58 -45.28
CA SER A 58 17.10 -9.46 -46.71
C SER A 58 15.67 -8.96 -46.90
N PHE A 59 14.80 -9.18 -45.93
CA PHE A 59 13.40 -8.74 -45.92
C PHE A 59 13.01 -8.20 -44.56
N PRO A 60 12.72 -6.90 -44.43
CA PRO A 60 12.42 -6.26 -43.13
C PRO A 60 11.12 -6.79 -42.52
N ILE A 61 11.05 -6.75 -41.18
CA ILE A 61 9.84 -7.06 -40.43
C ILE A 61 8.80 -5.97 -40.71
N GLN A 62 7.59 -6.38 -41.09
CA GLN A 62 6.50 -5.46 -41.45
C GLN A 62 5.54 -5.23 -40.29
N ASN A 63 5.28 -6.27 -39.51
CA ASN A 63 4.38 -6.20 -38.36
C ASN A 63 4.95 -6.96 -37.16
N ILE A 64 4.60 -6.49 -35.98
CA ILE A 64 4.92 -7.14 -34.71
C ILE A 64 3.62 -7.41 -33.98
N THR A 65 3.49 -8.60 -33.41
CA THR A 65 2.41 -8.99 -32.53
C THR A 65 2.99 -9.28 -31.15
N MET A 66 2.37 -8.71 -30.13
CA MET A 66 2.76 -8.93 -28.74
C MET A 66 1.83 -9.95 -28.08
N THR A 67 2.40 -10.90 -27.32
CA THR A 67 1.66 -11.83 -26.46
C THR A 67 2.30 -11.87 -25.07
N SER A 68 1.52 -12.19 -24.05
CA SER A 68 2.07 -12.39 -22.71
C SER A 68 1.31 -13.46 -21.94
N ASN A 69 1.96 -14.06 -20.92
CA ASN A 69 1.38 -15.09 -20.05
C ASN A 69 0.32 -14.54 -19.09
N TYR A 70 0.26 -13.22 -18.88
CA TYR A 70 -0.75 -12.51 -18.10
C TYR A 70 -1.42 -11.44 -18.96
N ALA A 71 -2.67 -11.14 -18.69
CA ALA A 71 -3.34 -9.99 -19.29
C ALA A 71 -2.74 -8.69 -18.72
N ILE A 72 -1.84 -8.07 -19.48
CA ILE A 72 -1.20 -6.79 -19.13
C ILE A 72 -1.82 -5.65 -19.92
N LYS A 73 -2.05 -4.53 -19.26
CA LYS A 73 -2.54 -3.29 -19.88
C LYS A 73 -1.33 -2.40 -20.19
N THR A 74 -0.88 -2.42 -21.45
CA THR A 74 0.23 -1.57 -21.90
C THR A 74 -0.26 -0.17 -22.25
N LEU A 75 0.60 0.81 -22.07
CA LEU A 75 0.38 2.18 -22.55
C LEU A 75 0.89 2.25 -23.99
N GLY A 76 0.01 1.98 -24.95
CA GLY A 76 0.34 1.88 -26.36
C GLY A 76 0.45 0.43 -26.86
N THR A 77 0.40 0.26 -28.17
CA THR A 77 0.51 -1.04 -28.85
C THR A 77 1.83 -1.11 -29.62
N VAL A 78 2.53 -2.22 -29.51
CA VAL A 78 3.73 -2.51 -30.30
C VAL A 78 3.28 -3.26 -31.56
N THR A 79 3.36 -2.59 -32.71
CA THR A 79 2.90 -3.13 -34.00
C THR A 79 3.99 -3.15 -35.08
N LYS A 80 5.04 -2.36 -34.91
CA LYS A 80 6.16 -2.22 -35.86
C LYS A 80 7.49 -1.99 -35.17
N CYS A 81 8.56 -2.16 -35.92
CA CYS A 81 9.92 -1.88 -35.42
C CYS A 81 10.06 -0.41 -35.01
N GLY A 82 10.68 -0.18 -33.87
CA GLY A 82 10.86 1.15 -33.28
C GLY A 82 9.75 1.58 -32.31
N ASP A 83 8.63 0.87 -32.27
CA ASP A 83 7.57 1.15 -31.30
C ASP A 83 8.07 0.93 -29.87
N GLU A 84 7.50 1.68 -28.95
CA GLU A 84 7.85 1.65 -27.53
C GLU A 84 6.86 0.76 -26.75
N PHE A 85 7.39 -0.25 -26.08
CA PHE A 85 6.65 -0.98 -25.06
C PHE A 85 6.71 -0.17 -23.77
N ARG A 86 5.54 0.10 -23.16
CA ARG A 86 5.43 0.76 -21.86
C ARG A 86 4.37 0.08 -21.01
N TRP A 87 4.77 -0.28 -19.80
CA TRP A 87 3.87 -0.93 -18.86
C TRP A 87 4.21 -0.54 -17.43
N SER A 88 3.16 -0.41 -16.59
CA SER A 88 3.28 -0.21 -15.15
C SER A 88 2.44 -1.29 -14.46
N PRO A 89 3.06 -2.24 -13.75
CA PRO A 89 2.32 -3.23 -13.00
C PRO A 89 1.52 -2.54 -11.88
N PRO A 90 0.20 -2.82 -11.78
CA PRO A 90 -0.60 -2.22 -10.72
C PRO A 90 -0.23 -2.78 -9.35
N PHE A 91 -0.47 -2.04 -8.29
CA PHE A 91 -0.38 -2.55 -6.93
C PHE A 91 -1.32 -3.74 -6.72
N GLY A 92 -0.83 -4.79 -6.04
CA GLY A 92 -1.56 -6.04 -5.85
C GLY A 92 -1.52 -6.98 -7.07
N PHE A 93 -0.66 -6.71 -8.06
CA PHE A 93 -0.37 -7.64 -9.15
C PHE A 93 0.33 -8.90 -8.63
N VAL A 94 1.32 -8.73 -7.75
CA VAL A 94 1.96 -9.80 -6.99
C VAL A 94 1.03 -10.26 -5.87
N LYS A 95 0.79 -11.56 -5.79
CA LYS A 95 -0.11 -12.12 -4.78
C LYS A 95 0.66 -12.59 -3.54
N ALA A 96 -0.04 -12.66 -2.40
CA ALA A 96 0.55 -13.10 -1.14
C ALA A 96 1.21 -14.49 -1.22
N ASN A 97 0.70 -15.36 -2.11
CA ASN A 97 1.20 -16.71 -2.32
C ASN A 97 2.30 -16.82 -3.38
N ASP A 98 2.66 -15.72 -4.06
CA ASP A 98 3.73 -15.75 -5.04
C ASP A 98 5.10 -15.95 -4.36
N PRO A 99 5.95 -16.85 -4.91
CA PRO A 99 7.27 -17.11 -4.34
C PRO A 99 8.11 -15.84 -4.23
N ASN A 100 8.80 -15.66 -3.11
CA ASN A 100 9.68 -14.52 -2.87
C ASN A 100 9.03 -13.15 -3.08
N LYS A 101 7.68 -13.07 -2.99
CA LYS A 101 6.95 -11.83 -3.28
C LYS A 101 7.29 -11.24 -4.66
N GLN A 102 7.37 -12.13 -5.64
CA GLN A 102 7.68 -11.78 -7.04
C GLN A 102 6.81 -12.56 -7.98
N ARG A 103 6.51 -11.95 -9.14
CA ARG A 103 5.76 -12.59 -10.23
C ARG A 103 6.47 -12.40 -11.55
N GLU A 104 6.68 -13.50 -12.29
CA GLU A 104 7.31 -13.47 -13.62
C GLU A 104 6.26 -13.25 -14.70
N VAL A 105 6.44 -12.19 -15.48
CA VAL A 105 5.66 -11.89 -16.68
C VAL A 105 6.55 -12.14 -17.89
N ILE A 106 6.10 -13.00 -18.79
CA ILE A 106 6.79 -13.32 -20.03
C ILE A 106 6.07 -12.57 -21.15
N VAL A 107 6.79 -11.67 -21.84
CA VAL A 107 6.30 -10.93 -22.99
C VAL A 107 7.05 -11.40 -24.22
N ASN A 108 6.31 -11.86 -25.23
CA ASN A 108 6.84 -12.27 -26.52
C ASN A 108 6.46 -11.26 -27.60
N PHE A 109 7.43 -10.80 -28.35
CA PHE A 109 7.27 -9.99 -29.53
C PHE A 109 7.53 -10.87 -30.77
N VAL A 110 6.50 -11.12 -31.57
CA VAL A 110 6.57 -11.94 -32.75
C VAL A 110 6.50 -11.04 -33.97
N GLY A 111 7.60 -10.90 -34.70
CA GLY A 111 7.68 -10.15 -35.93
C GLY A 111 7.49 -11.03 -37.15
N ALA A 112 6.85 -10.52 -38.19
CA ALA A 112 6.68 -11.19 -39.47
C ALA A 112 7.07 -10.28 -40.64
N ASN A 113 7.78 -10.84 -41.64
CA ASN A 113 8.05 -10.15 -42.89
C ASN A 113 6.97 -10.44 -43.94
N LYS A 114 7.09 -9.88 -45.14
CA LYS A 114 6.14 -10.07 -46.26
C LYS A 114 5.93 -11.52 -46.72
N PHE A 115 6.84 -12.42 -46.37
CA PHE A 115 6.75 -13.83 -46.66
C PHE A 115 6.30 -14.69 -45.47
N ASN A 116 5.79 -14.07 -44.40
CA ASN A 116 5.42 -14.72 -43.13
C ASN A 116 6.57 -15.47 -42.42
N VAL A 117 7.82 -15.16 -42.79
CA VAL A 117 8.95 -15.61 -41.95
C VAL A 117 8.92 -14.84 -40.66
N ARG A 118 8.96 -15.59 -39.55
CA ARG A 118 8.78 -15.03 -38.19
C ARG A 118 10.08 -15.08 -37.40
N ASP A 119 10.25 -14.06 -36.57
CA ASP A 119 11.24 -14.04 -35.49
C ASP A 119 10.58 -13.64 -34.18
N THR A 120 11.10 -14.14 -33.08
CA THR A 120 10.49 -13.90 -31.76
C THR A 120 11.55 -13.46 -30.76
N ALA A 121 11.31 -12.33 -30.13
CA ALA A 121 12.06 -11.89 -28.95
C ALA A 121 11.21 -12.06 -27.69
N THR A 122 11.81 -12.66 -26.65
CA THR A 122 11.17 -12.90 -25.36
C THR A 122 11.82 -12.04 -24.29
N ILE A 123 11.02 -11.27 -23.56
CA ILE A 123 11.44 -10.49 -22.41
C ILE A 123 10.74 -11.03 -21.16
N LYS A 124 11.51 -11.35 -20.14
CA LYS A 124 11.04 -11.73 -18.82
C LYS A 124 11.04 -10.50 -17.91
N ILE A 125 9.88 -10.16 -17.35
CA ILE A 125 9.72 -9.03 -16.45
C ILE A 125 9.41 -9.62 -15.06
N ILE A 126 10.31 -9.43 -14.12
CA ILE A 126 10.13 -9.85 -12.72
C ILE A 126 9.55 -8.68 -11.94
N VAL A 127 8.25 -8.77 -11.64
CA VAL A 127 7.53 -7.78 -10.83
C VAL A 127 7.72 -8.13 -9.36
N LYS A 128 8.13 -7.16 -8.54
CA LYS A 128 8.26 -7.28 -7.09
C LYS A 128 7.12 -6.57 -6.37
N GLU A 129 6.68 -7.16 -5.25
CA GLU A 129 5.71 -6.51 -4.37
C GLU A 129 6.27 -5.17 -3.86
N ASN A 130 5.45 -4.14 -3.89
CA ASN A 130 5.80 -2.82 -3.37
C ASN A 130 4.68 -2.26 -2.50
N ILE A 131 5.03 -1.39 -1.55
CA ILE A 131 4.06 -0.75 -0.66
C ILE A 131 3.39 0.40 -1.40
N ASN A 132 2.06 0.37 -1.47
CA ASN A 132 1.26 1.50 -1.94
C ASN A 132 1.21 2.59 -0.85
N TYR A 133 2.29 3.36 -0.70
CA TYR A 133 2.38 4.41 0.30
C TYR A 133 1.22 5.42 0.27
N PRO A 134 0.80 5.98 -0.88
CA PRO A 134 -0.32 6.91 -0.91
C PRO A 134 -1.60 6.35 -0.28
N GLN A 135 -1.96 5.12 -0.63
CA GLN A 135 -3.14 4.46 -0.06
C GLN A 135 -2.96 4.19 1.44
N LYS A 136 -1.78 3.73 1.85
CA LYS A 136 -1.50 3.43 3.26
C LYS A 136 -1.47 4.69 4.14
N VAL A 137 -1.02 5.82 3.61
CA VAL A 137 -1.10 7.12 4.28
C VAL A 137 -2.55 7.57 4.44
N LEU A 138 -3.40 7.36 3.44
CA LEU A 138 -4.85 7.63 3.58
C LEU A 138 -5.47 6.79 4.69
N GLU A 139 -5.22 5.46 4.70
CA GLU A 139 -5.70 4.56 5.77
C GLU A 139 -5.23 5.01 7.16
N TYR A 140 -3.98 5.44 7.28
CA TYR A 140 -3.44 6.00 8.54
C TYR A 140 -4.16 7.28 8.96
N ASN A 141 -4.35 8.22 8.04
CA ASN A 141 -5.01 9.50 8.33
C ASN A 141 -6.48 9.31 8.73
N GLU A 142 -7.19 8.39 8.08
CA GLU A 142 -8.57 8.03 8.45
C GLU A 142 -8.63 7.40 9.84
N LEU A 143 -7.68 6.53 10.18
CA LEU A 143 -7.59 5.95 11.51
C LEU A 143 -7.30 7.02 12.57
N VAL A 144 -6.36 7.93 12.33
CA VAL A 144 -6.06 9.05 13.26
C VAL A 144 -7.29 9.93 13.46
N ARG A 145 -8.02 10.26 12.39
CA ARG A 145 -9.29 11.01 12.49
C ARG A 145 -10.34 10.26 13.31
N SER A 146 -10.47 8.95 13.11
CA SER A 146 -11.37 8.11 13.89
C SER A 146 -11.01 8.12 15.37
N ILE A 147 -9.72 8.02 15.70
CA ILE A 147 -9.21 8.10 17.08
C ILE A 147 -9.52 9.48 17.70
N GLN A 148 -9.32 10.57 16.95
CA GLN A 148 -9.63 11.92 17.41
C GLN A 148 -11.11 12.10 17.71
N ASN A 149 -11.99 11.64 16.81
CA ASN A 149 -13.44 11.67 17.02
C ASN A 149 -13.85 10.85 18.25
N TYR A 150 -13.27 9.65 18.40
CA TYR A 150 -13.53 8.83 19.59
C TYR A 150 -13.02 9.49 20.86
N SER A 151 -11.83 10.10 20.83
CA SER A 151 -11.28 10.87 21.98
C SER A 151 -12.20 12.03 22.37
N ASN A 152 -12.79 12.76 21.42
CA ASN A 152 -13.76 13.83 21.71
C ASN A 152 -15.03 13.30 22.38
N ARG A 153 -15.56 12.14 21.94
CA ARG A 153 -16.68 11.47 22.61
C ARG A 153 -16.31 11.05 24.03
N LEU A 154 -15.11 10.56 24.24
CA LEU A 154 -14.62 10.24 25.59
C LEU A 154 -14.47 11.48 26.47
N LYS A 155 -14.01 12.63 25.93
CA LYS A 155 -13.94 13.90 26.67
C LYS A 155 -15.32 14.38 27.10
N ALA A 156 -16.33 14.28 26.23
CA ALA A 156 -17.72 14.58 26.57
C ALA A 156 -18.25 13.63 27.66
N THR A 157 -17.99 12.33 27.53
CA THR A 157 -18.37 11.34 28.54
C THR A 157 -17.70 11.63 29.89
N PHE A 158 -16.41 11.97 29.89
CA PHE A 158 -15.68 12.37 31.08
C PHE A 158 -16.31 13.60 31.75
N MET A 159 -16.65 14.64 30.96
CA MET A 159 -17.28 15.85 31.47
C MET A 159 -18.63 15.56 32.15
N GLU A 160 -19.45 14.68 31.56
CA GLU A 160 -20.72 14.26 32.19
C GLU A 160 -20.52 13.48 33.46
N LEU A 161 -19.61 12.50 33.48
CA LEU A 161 -19.31 11.72 34.66
C LEU A 161 -18.75 12.60 35.81
N ASP A 162 -17.86 13.53 35.47
CA ASP A 162 -17.31 14.47 36.45
C ASP A 162 -18.39 15.40 37.03
N LYS A 163 -19.31 15.92 36.20
CA LYS A 163 -20.45 16.70 36.64
C LYS A 163 -21.37 15.90 37.59
N LYS A 164 -21.65 14.63 37.27
CA LYS A 164 -22.44 13.73 38.14
C LYS A 164 -21.76 13.51 39.49
N VAL A 165 -20.46 13.18 39.47
CA VAL A 165 -19.66 13.01 40.69
C VAL A 165 -19.68 14.28 41.57
N LYS A 166 -19.50 15.47 40.98
CA LYS A 166 -19.51 16.76 41.66
C LYS A 166 -20.89 17.15 42.19
N SER A 167 -21.96 16.93 41.44
CA SER A 167 -23.34 17.27 41.84
C SER A 167 -23.83 16.45 43.03
N THR A 168 -23.33 15.23 43.18
CA THR A 168 -23.68 14.36 44.31
C THR A 168 -22.84 14.62 45.58
N GLN A 169 -21.82 15.50 45.51
CA GLN A 169 -21.02 15.94 46.66
C GLN A 169 -21.57 17.28 47.19
N GLY A 170 -22.50 17.23 48.13
CA GLY A 170 -22.69 18.34 49.05
C GLY A 170 -21.40 18.52 49.87
N ALA A 171 -20.64 19.60 49.57
CA ALA A 171 -19.45 20.08 50.29
C ALA A 171 -18.21 19.17 50.34
N ARG A 172 -17.16 19.62 49.66
CA ARG A 172 -15.72 19.44 49.94
C ARG A 172 -15.17 18.02 50.02
N THR A 173 -14.89 17.42 48.85
CA THR A 173 -13.65 16.69 48.69
C THR A 173 -13.13 17.00 47.29
N THR A 174 -12.08 17.82 47.23
CA THR A 174 -11.28 18.01 46.01
C THR A 174 -10.77 16.64 45.57
N PHE A 175 -11.22 16.21 44.45
CA PHE A 175 -10.80 14.95 43.83
C PHE A 175 -9.36 15.13 43.33
N ASP A 176 -8.40 14.65 44.11
CA ASP A 176 -6.97 14.72 43.75
C ASP A 176 -6.65 13.64 42.70
N LEU A 177 -7.19 13.82 41.49
CA LEU A 177 -6.90 12.99 40.32
C LEU A 177 -5.47 13.18 39.82
N THR A 178 -4.76 14.20 40.32
CA THR A 178 -3.38 14.47 39.90
C THR A 178 -2.39 13.45 40.39
N SER A 179 -2.63 12.86 41.60
CA SER A 179 -1.73 11.85 42.14
C SER A 179 -1.81 10.48 41.47
N ALA A 180 -2.98 10.08 40.99
CA ALA A 180 -3.14 8.80 40.27
C ALA A 180 -2.59 8.88 38.83
N ALA A 181 -2.72 10.04 38.17
CA ALA A 181 -2.22 10.23 36.82
C ALA A 181 -0.69 10.35 36.74
N SER A 182 -0.05 10.90 37.80
CA SER A 182 1.41 11.01 37.85
C SER A 182 2.09 9.68 38.18
N SER A 183 1.45 8.78 38.94
CA SER A 183 2.02 7.45 39.22
C SER A 183 1.96 6.49 38.05
N LEU A 184 0.93 6.59 37.18
CA LEU A 184 0.83 5.77 35.98
C LEU A 184 1.74 6.30 34.85
N GLY A 185 1.91 7.61 34.72
CA GLY A 185 2.87 8.22 33.80
C GLY A 185 4.32 7.86 34.14
N GLY A 186 4.66 7.83 35.42
CA GLY A 186 6.00 7.48 35.89
C GLY A 186 6.39 6.03 35.66
N THR A 187 5.48 5.10 35.84
CA THR A 187 5.78 3.66 35.65
C THR A 187 5.78 3.22 34.17
N VAL A 188 5.00 3.86 33.29
CA VAL A 188 5.04 3.60 31.86
C VAL A 188 6.30 4.20 31.22
N PHE A 189 6.76 5.37 31.71
CA PHE A 189 7.96 6.02 31.18
C PHE A 189 9.28 5.43 31.71
N SER A 190 9.30 4.84 32.91
CA SER A 190 10.51 4.24 33.46
C SER A 190 10.79 2.81 32.99
N SER A 191 9.83 2.16 32.34
CA SER A 191 9.97 0.79 31.80
C SER A 191 10.22 0.72 30.29
N LEU A 192 10.41 1.86 29.61
CA LEU A 192 10.84 1.88 28.20
C LEU A 192 12.36 1.71 28.17
N PRO A 193 12.90 0.58 27.71
CA PRO A 193 14.33 0.46 27.47
C PRO A 193 14.71 1.38 26.30
N THR A 194 15.76 2.16 26.50
CA THR A 194 16.35 3.07 25.51
C THR A 194 17.01 2.35 24.34
N ASP A 195 16.95 1.02 24.27
CA ASP A 195 17.51 0.23 23.16
C ASP A 195 16.41 -0.43 22.35
N GLY A 196 16.40 -0.09 21.08
CA GLY A 196 15.51 -0.63 20.09
C GLY A 196 15.58 -2.15 19.95
N GLN A 197 14.44 -2.72 19.62
CA GLN A 197 14.28 -4.10 19.20
C GLN A 197 14.44 -5.18 20.28
N LYS A 198 13.43 -5.36 21.08
CA LYS A 198 12.97 -6.69 21.58
C LYS A 198 11.98 -6.47 22.69
N THR A 199 10.71 -6.34 22.42
CA THR A 199 9.64 -6.74 23.35
C THR A 199 8.28 -6.13 23.00
N ALA A 200 7.81 -6.37 21.79
CA ALA A 200 6.40 -6.10 21.46
C ALA A 200 5.42 -7.10 22.13
N GLY A 201 5.96 -8.10 22.85
CA GLY A 201 5.15 -9.18 23.41
C GLY A 201 4.96 -9.17 24.93
N LYS A 202 5.58 -8.25 25.68
CA LYS A 202 5.60 -8.32 27.15
C LYS A 202 4.96 -7.14 27.90
N ILE A 203 4.39 -6.15 27.23
CA ILE A 203 3.84 -4.96 27.88
C ILE A 203 2.33 -5.05 28.15
N LEU A 204 1.68 -6.12 27.73
CA LEU A 204 0.23 -6.24 27.73
C LEU A 204 -0.45 -6.94 28.93
N PRO A 205 0.21 -7.59 29.90
CA PRO A 205 -0.55 -8.20 30.99
C PRO A 205 -0.69 -7.36 32.25
N SER A 206 -0.08 -6.20 32.40
CA SER A 206 0.01 -5.54 33.70
C SER A 206 -0.54 -4.13 33.80
N VAL A 207 -1.48 -3.74 32.93
CA VAL A 207 -2.39 -2.65 33.30
C VAL A 207 -3.52 -3.29 34.12
N GLY A 208 -3.14 -3.97 35.20
CA GLY A 208 -4.01 -4.16 36.33
C GLY A 208 -4.33 -2.76 36.82
N VAL A 209 -5.58 -2.34 36.65
CA VAL A 209 -6.10 -1.14 37.29
C VAL A 209 -5.79 -1.28 38.78
N ALA A 210 -4.77 -0.58 39.26
CA ALA A 210 -4.58 -0.39 40.67
C ALA A 210 -5.78 0.47 41.13
N LEU A 211 -6.88 -0.17 41.45
CA LEU A 211 -8.00 0.45 42.12
C LEU A 211 -7.44 0.93 43.46
N VAL A 212 -7.15 2.23 43.56
CA VAL A 212 -6.81 2.85 44.82
C VAL A 212 -8.01 2.68 45.73
N PRO A 213 -7.88 2.03 46.93
CA PRO A 213 -9.01 1.85 47.82
C PRO A 213 -9.49 3.23 48.28
N VAL A 214 -10.64 3.64 47.79
CA VAL A 214 -11.32 4.83 48.31
C VAL A 214 -11.93 4.48 49.65
N LYS A 215 -11.62 5.28 50.70
CA LYS A 215 -12.13 5.10 52.05
C LYS A 215 -13.66 4.89 52.07
N GLU A 216 -14.11 4.03 52.96
CA GLU A 216 -15.43 3.40 53.13
C GLU A 216 -16.67 4.31 53.27
N SER A 217 -16.60 5.61 53.02
CA SER A 217 -17.72 6.56 53.22
C SER A 217 -18.50 6.95 51.94
N VAL A 218 -18.22 6.33 50.80
CA VAL A 218 -18.86 6.69 49.53
C VAL A 218 -19.86 5.60 49.12
N SER A 219 -21.06 6.00 48.64
CA SER A 219 -22.07 5.06 48.17
C SER A 219 -21.56 4.21 47.01
N PRO A 220 -22.01 2.95 46.84
CA PRO A 220 -21.56 2.05 45.75
C PRO A 220 -21.67 2.68 44.37
N VAL A 221 -22.75 3.43 44.10
CA VAL A 221 -22.98 4.11 42.80
C VAL A 221 -21.92 5.19 42.52
N LYS A 222 -21.50 5.96 43.58
CA LYS A 222 -20.45 6.96 43.42
C LYS A 222 -19.08 6.34 43.13
N LYS A 223 -18.81 5.18 43.70
CA LYS A 223 -17.56 4.44 43.45
C LYS A 223 -17.46 4.01 41.99
N GLU A 224 -18.57 3.59 41.39
CA GLU A 224 -18.67 3.15 40.03
C GLU A 224 -18.49 4.33 39.03
N GLU A 225 -19.17 5.45 39.27
CA GLU A 225 -19.04 6.67 38.45
C GLU A 225 -17.61 7.25 38.50
N GLN A 226 -16.98 7.27 39.69
CA GLN A 226 -15.59 7.69 39.86
C GLN A 226 -14.60 6.78 39.14
N ASN A 227 -14.79 5.46 39.24
CA ASN A 227 -13.97 4.47 38.51
C ASN A 227 -14.10 4.65 37.01
N SER A 228 -15.33 4.84 36.52
CA SER A 228 -15.61 5.08 35.09
C SER A 228 -14.97 6.39 34.60
N ALA A 229 -15.07 7.49 35.37
CA ALA A 229 -14.45 8.75 35.01
C ALA A 229 -12.91 8.64 34.93
N THR A 230 -12.29 7.94 35.91
CA THR A 230 -10.84 7.71 35.93
C THR A 230 -10.42 6.86 34.74
N LEU A 231 -11.17 5.81 34.43
CA LEU A 231 -10.91 4.92 33.33
C LEU A 231 -10.98 5.66 31.97
N VAL A 232 -12.02 6.48 31.78
CA VAL A 232 -12.20 7.30 30.60
C VAL A 232 -11.05 8.31 30.46
N ARG A 233 -10.67 9.00 31.51
CA ARG A 233 -9.56 9.98 31.51
C ARG A 233 -8.24 9.32 31.12
N ASN A 234 -7.92 8.17 31.68
CA ASN A 234 -6.70 7.44 31.35
C ASN A 234 -6.71 6.97 29.87
N SER A 235 -7.87 6.53 29.39
CA SER A 235 -8.05 6.11 28.01
C SER A 235 -7.82 7.26 27.01
N ILE A 236 -8.32 8.47 27.33
CA ILE A 236 -8.07 9.65 26.50
C ILE A 236 -6.57 9.96 26.42
N LYS A 237 -5.90 10.07 27.57
CA LYS A 237 -4.46 10.35 27.62
C LYS A 237 -3.64 9.29 26.89
N ARG A 238 -4.02 8.02 27.00
CA ARG A 238 -3.38 6.91 26.32
C ARG A 238 -3.53 7.03 24.79
N LEU A 239 -4.73 7.38 24.28
CA LEU A 239 -4.95 7.61 22.85
C LEU A 239 -4.14 8.81 22.34
N GLU A 240 -4.14 9.93 23.04
CA GLU A 240 -3.36 11.12 22.67
C GLU A 240 -1.87 10.81 22.61
N TYR A 241 -1.33 10.12 23.61
CA TYR A 241 0.06 9.67 23.63
C TYR A 241 0.40 8.76 22.44
N MET A 242 -0.47 7.77 22.15
CA MET A 242 -0.25 6.83 21.06
C MET A 242 -0.27 7.51 19.68
N VAL A 243 -1.18 8.46 19.46
CA VAL A 243 -1.21 9.25 18.22
C VAL A 243 0.07 10.08 18.08
N GLN A 244 0.53 10.70 19.17
CA GLN A 244 1.73 11.54 19.14
C GLN A 244 3.00 10.74 18.85
N ASN A 245 3.16 9.56 19.48
CA ASN A 245 4.34 8.72 19.29
C ASN A 245 4.36 7.96 17.95
N ASN A 246 3.23 7.80 17.31
CA ASN A 246 3.13 7.12 16.04
C ASN A 246 2.90 8.08 14.86
N LYS A 247 3.26 9.36 14.99
CA LYS A 247 3.23 10.31 13.87
C LYS A 247 4.14 9.84 12.72
N LEU A 248 3.68 10.04 11.49
CA LEU A 248 4.49 9.75 10.31
C LEU A 248 5.61 10.77 10.18
N VAL A 249 6.80 10.30 9.81
CA VAL A 249 7.98 11.16 9.55
C VAL A 249 7.92 11.76 8.13
N GLY A 250 7.12 11.15 7.24
CA GLY A 250 6.92 11.60 5.87
C GLY A 250 5.99 10.66 5.10
N GLU A 251 5.76 10.95 3.82
CA GLU A 251 4.84 10.18 2.98
C GLU A 251 5.30 8.72 2.75
N LYS A 252 6.62 8.47 2.79
CA LYS A 252 7.23 7.15 2.63
C LYS A 252 7.87 6.67 3.94
N ASP A 253 7.15 6.81 5.06
CA ASP A 253 7.62 6.34 6.36
C ASP A 253 7.76 4.80 6.34
N PRO A 254 8.95 4.23 6.57
CA PRO A 254 9.17 2.79 6.54
C PRO A 254 8.40 2.05 7.66
N GLU A 255 8.04 2.75 8.74
CA GLU A 255 7.27 2.19 9.84
C GLU A 255 5.74 2.41 9.71
N LEU A 256 5.27 2.97 8.61
CA LEU A 256 3.86 3.31 8.38
C LEU A 256 2.90 2.18 8.75
N ILE A 257 3.18 0.95 8.27
CA ILE A 257 2.34 -0.22 8.54
C ILE A 257 2.34 -0.55 10.03
N ASN A 258 3.50 -0.57 10.67
CA ASN A 258 3.63 -0.86 12.10
C ASN A 258 2.92 0.19 12.96
N LYS A 259 3.09 1.48 12.63
CA LYS A 259 2.43 2.60 13.31
C LYS A 259 0.90 2.50 13.19
N THR A 260 0.41 2.22 11.98
CA THR A 260 -1.03 2.04 11.73
C THR A 260 -1.60 0.86 12.51
N THR A 261 -0.89 -0.27 12.55
CA THR A 261 -1.30 -1.46 13.29
C THR A 261 -1.36 -1.18 14.80
N LYS A 262 -0.31 -0.57 15.36
CA LYS A 262 -0.26 -0.19 16.79
C LYS A 262 -1.43 0.74 17.17
N LEU A 263 -1.72 1.75 16.36
CA LEU A 263 -2.85 2.65 16.61
C LEU A 263 -4.20 1.93 16.56
N ARG A 264 -4.38 1.03 15.60
CA ARG A 264 -5.62 0.25 15.45
C ARG A 264 -5.85 -0.70 16.62
N ASP A 265 -4.81 -1.40 17.04
CA ASP A 265 -4.88 -2.34 18.15
C ASP A 265 -5.14 -1.62 19.47
N GLU A 266 -4.49 -0.49 19.68
CA GLU A 266 -4.71 0.37 20.86
C GLU A 266 -6.15 0.89 20.93
N LEU A 267 -6.68 1.40 19.82
CA LEU A 267 -8.07 1.84 19.74
C LEU A 267 -9.03 0.72 20.11
N LYS A 268 -8.82 -0.48 19.55
CA LYS A 268 -9.65 -1.66 19.86
C LYS A 268 -9.58 -2.04 21.34
N GLN A 269 -8.39 -2.03 21.93
CA GLN A 269 -8.22 -2.36 23.35
C GLN A 269 -8.97 -1.37 24.25
N ILE A 270 -8.86 -0.07 23.96
CA ILE A 270 -9.57 0.96 24.71
C ILE A 270 -11.08 0.80 24.53
N GLN A 271 -11.57 0.51 23.34
CA GLN A 271 -12.99 0.26 23.11
C GLN A 271 -13.51 -0.95 23.90
N ILE A 272 -12.74 -2.03 23.96
CA ILE A 272 -13.08 -3.21 24.77
C ILE A 272 -13.06 -2.86 26.26
N GLN A 273 -12.06 -2.11 26.73
CA GLN A 273 -11.94 -1.70 28.12
C GLN A 273 -13.09 -0.80 28.58
N LEU A 274 -13.66 -0.01 27.66
CA LEU A 274 -14.75 0.93 27.92
C LEU A 274 -16.14 0.36 27.56
N ILE A 275 -16.26 -0.94 27.29
CA ILE A 275 -17.51 -1.53 26.78
C ILE A 275 -18.71 -1.34 27.72
N GLU A 276 -18.46 -1.28 29.04
CA GLU A 276 -19.48 -1.08 30.07
C GLU A 276 -19.74 0.41 30.39
N VAL A 277 -18.92 1.32 29.84
CA VAL A 277 -19.08 2.76 30.06
C VAL A 277 -20.01 3.32 28.99
N PRO A 278 -21.15 3.93 29.36
CA PRO A 278 -22.04 4.54 28.39
C PRO A 278 -21.37 5.80 27.80
N ILE A 279 -20.96 5.68 26.52
CA ILE A 279 -20.30 6.77 25.81
C ILE A 279 -21.36 7.68 25.20
N VAL A 280 -21.30 8.98 25.53
CA VAL A 280 -22.24 9.99 25.04
C VAL A 280 -21.79 10.60 23.72
N GLU A 281 -22.75 11.01 22.91
CA GLU A 281 -22.52 11.87 21.75
C GLU A 281 -22.23 13.28 22.25
N PHE A 282 -21.26 13.96 21.62
CA PHE A 282 -20.92 15.33 22.01
C PHE A 282 -21.66 16.36 21.15
N GLY A 283 -22.21 17.39 21.81
CA GLY A 283 -22.79 18.57 21.16
C GLY A 283 -21.92 19.82 21.34
N ASP A 284 -20.90 19.75 22.21
CA ASP A 284 -19.99 20.87 22.49
C ASP A 284 -18.86 20.94 21.44
N SER A 285 -18.23 22.10 21.31
CA SER A 285 -17.08 22.21 20.39
C SER A 285 -15.87 21.41 20.91
N PRO A 286 -15.03 20.84 20.05
CA PRO A 286 -13.81 20.14 20.47
C PRO A 286 -12.91 21.00 21.36
N GLU A 287 -12.84 22.31 21.11
CA GLU A 287 -12.06 23.26 21.89
C GLU A 287 -12.59 23.43 23.33
N GLU A 288 -13.91 23.41 23.52
CA GLU A 288 -14.53 23.46 24.86
C GLU A 288 -14.27 22.19 25.63
N LEU A 289 -14.37 21.04 24.97
CA LEU A 289 -14.04 19.73 25.56
C LEU A 289 -12.57 19.68 25.98
N ASP A 290 -11.65 20.16 25.16
CA ASP A 290 -10.22 20.21 25.47
C ASP A 290 -9.92 21.15 26.63
N LYS A 291 -10.55 22.33 26.66
CA LYS A 291 -10.43 23.29 27.76
C LYS A 291 -10.92 22.71 29.07
N TYR A 292 -12.05 22.00 29.05
CA TYR A 292 -12.58 21.34 30.25
C TYR A 292 -11.65 20.22 30.71
N PHE A 293 -11.28 19.32 29.84
CA PHE A 293 -10.45 18.13 30.14
C PHE A 293 -9.06 18.49 30.68
N ASN A 294 -8.44 19.55 30.16
CA ASN A 294 -7.10 20.02 30.54
C ASN A 294 -7.13 21.01 31.70
N ASN A 295 -8.28 21.32 32.27
CA ASN A 295 -8.38 22.20 33.44
C ASN A 295 -7.79 21.49 34.67
N PRO A 296 -6.79 22.07 35.36
CA PRO A 296 -6.16 21.46 36.54
C PRO A 296 -7.09 21.33 37.75
N LYS A 297 -8.26 21.97 37.70
CA LYS A 297 -9.30 21.87 38.78
C LYS A 297 -10.34 20.77 38.52
N VAL A 298 -10.22 20.07 37.43
CA VAL A 298 -11.13 18.98 36.98
C VAL A 298 -10.53 17.60 37.16
#